data_bd78788544df65a9c9eb7c6713e99ead
#
_entry.id   bd78788544df65a9c9eb7c6713e99ead
#
_cell.length_a   1.000
_cell.length_b   1.000
_cell.length_c   1.000
_cell.angle_alpha   90.00
_cell.angle_beta   90.00
_cell.angle_gamma   90.00
#
_symmetry.space_group_name_H-M   'P 1'
#
loop_
_entity.id
_entity.type
_entity.pdbx_description
1 polymer ?
#
loop_
_entity_poly.entity_id
_entity_poly.type
_entity_poly.pdbx_seq_one_letter_code
_entity_poly.pdbx_strand_id
1 'polypeptide(L)'
;VATEKKSETPDTKIYQHFIIYGQSLSTGHQSYPALTTDPLSGNYMIGDQIWINQGNRNSAILNPLKSSLALTEKRSPLSRNGGIAECPIVAAVNHLRLKINDPSVNYIATSTGVGGKTIDQLSKHCRNKNIYQEGFLKAAFAAPQIAAKENATVTCPLVIWMQGEYNYWADTTRGLLPHIPNVVGKYEYKTLMLRLKNDMQNDVVSIYNQHSKPLFITYQVGAQYTRGRTLNIGMAQLEAANETEDIICAGPVYPMTDRGGHLDANGYRWYGEMLAKAYYRTIIGGKPFIPLQPEELSRTSDSKEIKICFRVPVKPLVLDDYTTEKIKDYGFAIYNDGIRQKITDVKVKGDCVYITCEKDLSGAIEVTYAGADEFKGHGNLRDSDDYEAYYTYIDQDEKNSDGTFVFARDKDKNGNYVTLRPNYEPRDKSGNIIYGRPYPLYNFSVAFYYKLDKGVKKYRIHIPEKDKSKLDKVLEINK
;
A
#
# COMPACT_ATOMS: atom_id res chain seq x y z
N VAL A 1 -9.01 -5.78 63.40
CA VAL A 1 -8.63 -4.84 62.34
C VAL A 1 -9.01 -5.52 61.02
N ALA A 2 -10.16 -5.14 60.45
CA ALA A 2 -10.62 -5.61 59.17
C ALA A 2 -9.88 -4.85 58.09
N THR A 3 -9.05 -5.55 57.28
CA THR A 3 -8.44 -5.03 56.06
C THR A 3 -9.54 -4.93 55.00
N GLU A 4 -9.94 -3.70 54.68
CA GLU A 4 -10.73 -3.40 53.51
C GLU A 4 -10.00 -3.88 52.27
N LYS A 5 -10.53 -4.89 51.56
CA LYS A 5 -10.16 -5.20 50.20
C LYS A 5 -10.58 -3.99 49.35
N LYS A 6 -9.61 -3.21 48.85
CA LYS A 6 -9.88 -2.31 47.76
C LYS A 6 -10.45 -3.16 46.61
N SER A 7 -11.69 -2.89 46.23
CA SER A 7 -12.26 -3.42 45.00
C SER A 7 -11.45 -2.82 43.84
N GLU A 8 -10.56 -3.59 43.27
CA GLU A 8 -9.96 -3.27 41.96
C GLU A 8 -11.13 -3.21 40.99
N THR A 9 -11.44 -2.02 40.48
CA THR A 9 -12.29 -1.87 39.31
C THR A 9 -11.55 -2.60 38.16
N PRO A 10 -12.25 -3.54 37.46
CA PRO A 10 -11.60 -4.23 36.34
C PRO A 10 -11.08 -3.20 35.36
N ASP A 11 -9.83 -3.35 34.92
CA ASP A 11 -9.23 -2.48 33.91
C ASP A 11 -10.15 -2.43 32.69
N THR A 12 -10.49 -1.23 32.23
CA THR A 12 -11.34 -1.03 31.06
C THR A 12 -10.62 -1.58 29.82
N LYS A 13 -11.27 -2.48 29.08
CA LYS A 13 -10.74 -3.05 27.84
C LYS A 13 -10.54 -1.94 26.80
N ILE A 14 -9.40 -1.95 26.12
CA ILE A 14 -9.02 -0.95 25.12
C ILE A 14 -8.92 -1.61 23.75
N TYR A 15 -9.58 -1.02 22.77
CA TYR A 15 -9.49 -1.39 21.37
C TYR A 15 -8.88 -0.26 20.53
N GLN A 16 -8.11 -0.64 19.51
CA GLN A 16 -7.74 0.22 18.41
C GLN A 16 -8.26 -0.40 17.11
N HIS A 17 -8.99 0.38 16.34
CA HIS A 17 -9.61 -0.04 15.09
C HIS A 17 -8.82 0.49 13.89
N PHE A 18 -8.32 -0.41 13.07
CA PHE A 18 -7.58 -0.11 11.83
C PHE A 18 -8.49 -0.40 10.65
N ILE A 19 -8.65 0.57 9.76
CA ILE A 19 -9.55 0.48 8.62
C ILE A 19 -8.78 0.68 7.32
N ILE A 20 -8.98 -0.21 6.35
CA ILE A 20 -8.51 -0.02 4.99
C ILE A 20 -9.69 0.25 4.06
N TYR A 21 -9.53 1.24 3.19
CA TYR A 21 -10.50 1.67 2.18
C TYR A 21 -9.81 1.84 0.83
N GLY A 22 -10.52 1.61 -0.24
CA GLY A 22 -10.00 1.75 -1.59
C GLY A 22 -10.71 0.85 -2.60
N GLN A 23 -9.97 0.43 -3.63
CA GLN A 23 -10.47 -0.47 -4.66
C GLN A 23 -10.03 -1.93 -4.44
N SER A 24 -9.99 -2.73 -5.48
CA SER A 24 -9.72 -4.17 -5.41
C SER A 24 -8.43 -4.56 -4.65
N LEU A 25 -7.37 -3.75 -4.72
CA LEU A 25 -6.14 -4.03 -3.98
C LEU A 25 -6.32 -3.87 -2.46
N SER A 26 -7.24 -3.01 -2.04
CA SER A 26 -7.58 -2.89 -0.61
C SER A 26 -8.35 -4.08 -0.07
N THR A 27 -8.95 -4.87 -0.94
CA THR A 27 -9.77 -6.03 -0.56
C THR A 27 -9.05 -7.36 -0.63
N GLY A 28 -7.97 -7.47 -1.39
CA GLY A 28 -7.29 -8.74 -1.64
C GLY A 28 -7.82 -9.51 -2.84
N HIS A 29 -8.21 -8.82 -3.91
CA HIS A 29 -8.71 -9.44 -5.13
C HIS A 29 -7.65 -10.33 -5.81
N GLN A 30 -8.03 -11.53 -6.25
CA GLN A 30 -7.16 -12.56 -6.86
C GLN A 30 -6.13 -13.20 -5.91
N SER A 31 -6.41 -13.26 -4.63
CA SER A 31 -5.47 -13.77 -3.61
C SER A 31 -5.83 -15.13 -3.02
N TYR A 32 -6.76 -15.87 -3.62
CA TYR A 32 -7.02 -17.22 -3.15
C TYR A 32 -5.87 -18.18 -3.50
N PRO A 33 -5.50 -19.08 -2.61
CA PRO A 33 -5.98 -19.28 -1.23
C PRO A 33 -5.34 -18.30 -0.25
N ALA A 34 -6.09 -17.97 0.80
CA ALA A 34 -5.56 -17.16 1.91
C ALA A 34 -4.42 -17.87 2.64
N LEU A 35 -3.44 -17.11 3.09
CA LEU A 35 -2.28 -17.61 3.84
C LEU A 35 -2.37 -17.33 5.33
N THR A 36 -2.91 -16.18 5.73
CA THR A 36 -2.95 -15.72 7.12
C THR A 36 -4.24 -16.21 7.81
N THR A 37 -4.30 -17.52 8.03
CA THR A 37 -5.50 -18.21 8.54
C THR A 37 -5.48 -18.48 10.03
N ASP A 38 -4.34 -18.32 10.69
CA ASP A 38 -4.16 -18.57 12.11
C ASP A 38 -4.31 -17.26 12.92
N PRO A 39 -5.36 -17.15 13.76
CA PRO A 39 -5.57 -15.94 14.54
C PRO A 39 -4.49 -15.71 15.59
N LEU A 40 -4.16 -14.45 15.84
CA LEU A 40 -3.35 -14.03 16.98
C LEU A 40 -4.25 -13.51 18.09
N SER A 41 -3.91 -13.87 19.35
CA SER A 41 -4.63 -13.41 20.51
C SER A 41 -4.69 -11.88 20.58
N GLY A 42 -5.86 -11.33 20.84
CA GLY A 42 -6.07 -9.89 20.96
C GLY A 42 -6.32 -9.16 19.64
N ASN A 43 -6.34 -9.87 18.52
CA ASN A 43 -6.68 -9.33 17.21
C ASN A 43 -8.03 -9.84 16.75
N TYR A 44 -8.90 -8.93 16.31
CA TYR A 44 -10.29 -9.20 15.97
C TYR A 44 -10.69 -8.62 14.63
N MET A 45 -11.77 -9.17 14.08
CA MET A 45 -12.52 -8.62 12.96
C MET A 45 -14.00 -8.49 13.34
N ILE A 46 -14.73 -7.62 12.66
CA ILE A 46 -16.14 -7.40 12.87
C ILE A 46 -16.94 -8.42 12.04
N GLY A 47 -17.72 -9.26 12.74
CA GLY A 47 -18.55 -10.27 12.08
C GLY A 47 -17.77 -11.49 11.59
N ASP A 48 -18.23 -12.08 10.50
CA ASP A 48 -17.78 -13.40 10.03
C ASP A 48 -16.50 -13.37 9.18
N GLN A 49 -16.07 -12.20 8.74
CA GLN A 49 -14.92 -12.01 7.85
C GLN A 49 -14.34 -10.61 7.96
N ILE A 50 -13.17 -10.41 7.37
CA ILE A 50 -12.49 -9.11 7.41
C ILE A 50 -13.24 -7.99 6.66
N TRP A 51 -14.03 -8.31 5.65
CA TRP A 51 -14.76 -7.33 4.85
C TRP A 51 -16.13 -7.03 5.47
N ILE A 52 -16.43 -5.76 5.68
CA ILE A 52 -17.73 -5.34 6.23
C ILE A 52 -18.86 -5.44 5.19
N ASN A 53 -18.51 -5.38 3.92
CA ASN A 53 -19.41 -5.18 2.79
C ASN A 53 -19.44 -6.33 1.76
N GLN A 54 -18.87 -7.49 2.07
CA GLN A 54 -18.81 -8.66 1.19
C GLN A 54 -19.72 -9.79 1.70
N GLY A 55 -20.98 -9.47 2.05
CA GLY A 55 -21.91 -10.43 2.62
C GLY A 55 -21.61 -10.78 4.08
N ASN A 56 -20.95 -9.89 4.81
CA ASN A 56 -20.67 -10.07 6.23
C ASN A 56 -21.96 -10.22 7.01
N ARG A 57 -21.97 -11.19 7.90
CA ARG A 57 -23.05 -11.45 8.86
C ARG A 57 -22.54 -11.20 10.27
N ASN A 58 -23.45 -10.99 11.19
CA ASN A 58 -23.11 -10.79 12.61
C ASN A 58 -22.20 -9.59 12.87
N SER A 59 -22.39 -8.49 12.15
CA SER A 59 -21.58 -7.27 12.27
C SER A 59 -21.68 -6.55 13.63
N ALA A 60 -22.41 -7.13 14.58
CA ALA A 60 -22.53 -6.66 15.96
C ALA A 60 -21.58 -7.36 16.95
N ILE A 61 -20.76 -8.29 16.48
CA ILE A 61 -19.82 -9.07 17.31
C ILE A 61 -18.41 -9.07 16.72
N LEU A 62 -17.44 -9.33 17.58
CA LEU A 62 -16.05 -9.55 17.19
C LEU A 62 -15.74 -11.03 17.13
N ASN A 63 -14.97 -11.41 16.11
CA ASN A 63 -14.39 -12.74 15.96
C ASN A 63 -12.86 -12.62 15.83
N PRO A 64 -12.11 -13.70 16.12
CA PRO A 64 -10.66 -13.69 15.92
C PRO A 64 -10.28 -13.32 14.49
N LEU A 65 -9.31 -12.42 14.34
CA LEU A 65 -8.85 -11.93 13.04
C LEU A 65 -8.13 -13.01 12.25
N LYS A 66 -8.62 -13.27 11.04
CA LYS A 66 -7.98 -14.18 10.08
C LYS A 66 -8.36 -13.82 8.65
N SER A 67 -7.54 -14.22 7.72
CA SER A 67 -7.90 -14.24 6.29
C SER A 67 -8.73 -15.47 5.99
N SER A 68 -9.68 -15.32 5.08
CA SER A 68 -10.55 -16.39 4.59
C SER A 68 -11.06 -16.02 3.19
N LEU A 69 -11.65 -16.97 2.48
CA LEU A 69 -12.37 -16.64 1.25
C LEU A 69 -13.61 -15.78 1.56
N ALA A 70 -13.82 -14.70 0.81
CA ALA A 70 -14.96 -13.81 1.01
C ALA A 70 -16.28 -14.56 0.75
N LEU A 71 -17.29 -14.32 1.60
CA LEU A 71 -18.58 -15.01 1.54
C LEU A 71 -19.38 -14.75 0.25
N THR A 72 -19.13 -13.62 -0.40
CA THR A 72 -19.76 -13.26 -1.67
C THR A 72 -18.99 -13.71 -2.90
N GLU A 73 -17.88 -14.43 -2.74
CA GLU A 73 -17.10 -14.88 -3.89
C GLU A 73 -17.90 -15.88 -4.72
N LYS A 74 -18.25 -15.47 -5.94
CA LYS A 74 -19.10 -16.26 -6.88
C LYS A 74 -18.31 -16.97 -7.97
N ARG A 75 -17.05 -16.57 -8.18
CA ARG A 75 -16.16 -17.26 -9.12
C ARG A 75 -15.59 -18.51 -8.47
N SER A 76 -15.06 -19.43 -9.27
CA SER A 76 -14.31 -20.54 -8.69
C SER A 76 -13.20 -20.01 -7.81
N PRO A 77 -13.20 -20.32 -6.51
CA PRO A 77 -12.15 -19.84 -5.62
C PRO A 77 -10.81 -20.50 -5.90
N LEU A 78 -10.80 -21.59 -6.67
CA LEU A 78 -9.61 -22.34 -7.02
C LEU A 78 -8.96 -21.83 -8.31
N SER A 79 -9.67 -21.04 -9.11
CA SER A 79 -9.14 -20.50 -10.35
C SER A 79 -8.10 -19.41 -10.09
N ARG A 80 -7.13 -19.27 -11.00
CA ARG A 80 -6.11 -18.21 -10.94
C ARG A 80 -6.72 -16.81 -10.87
N ASN A 81 -7.86 -16.59 -11.50
CA ASN A 81 -8.54 -15.30 -11.58
C ASN A 81 -9.67 -15.14 -10.56
N GLY A 82 -9.86 -16.11 -9.68
CA GLY A 82 -10.91 -16.10 -8.66
C GLY A 82 -10.40 -15.76 -7.28
N GLY A 83 -11.34 -15.47 -6.41
CA GLY A 83 -11.14 -15.42 -4.98
C GLY A 83 -10.61 -14.08 -4.44
N ILE A 84 -11.43 -13.45 -3.60
CA ILE A 84 -11.01 -12.41 -2.66
C ILE A 84 -10.74 -13.12 -1.34
N ALA A 85 -9.49 -13.16 -0.89
CA ALA A 85 -9.10 -13.98 0.26
C ALA A 85 -8.08 -13.30 1.18
N GLU A 86 -6.81 -13.18 0.78
CA GLU A 86 -5.80 -12.51 1.58
C GLU A 86 -5.97 -10.99 1.46
N CYS A 87 -6.20 -10.33 2.59
CA CYS A 87 -6.36 -8.88 2.63
C CYS A 87 -5.15 -8.23 3.33
N PRO A 88 -4.54 -7.17 2.78
CA PRO A 88 -3.32 -6.60 3.34
C PRO A 88 -3.45 -6.14 4.78
N ILE A 89 -4.63 -5.68 5.22
CA ILE A 89 -4.81 -5.21 6.60
C ILE A 89 -4.67 -6.31 7.64
N VAL A 90 -4.92 -7.56 7.30
CA VAL A 90 -4.78 -8.69 8.24
C VAL A 90 -3.32 -8.85 8.64
N ALA A 91 -2.42 -8.94 7.67
CA ALA A 91 -0.99 -9.01 7.93
C ALA A 91 -0.47 -7.74 8.61
N ALA A 92 -0.97 -6.57 8.22
CA ALA A 92 -0.58 -5.31 8.84
C ALA A 92 -0.88 -5.28 10.33
N VAL A 93 -2.10 -5.63 10.73
CA VAL A 93 -2.51 -5.62 12.15
C VAL A 93 -1.83 -6.73 12.95
N ASN A 94 -1.66 -7.90 12.36
CA ASN A 94 -0.89 -8.98 12.99
C ASN A 94 0.58 -8.59 13.19
N HIS A 95 1.19 -7.92 12.23
CA HIS A 95 2.55 -7.39 12.38
C HIS A 95 2.65 -6.42 13.56
N LEU A 96 1.70 -5.49 13.68
CA LEU A 96 1.66 -4.54 14.78
C LEU A 96 1.47 -5.23 16.13
N ARG A 97 0.63 -6.28 16.21
CA ARG A 97 0.49 -7.11 17.41
C ARG A 97 1.83 -7.64 17.87
N LEU A 98 2.57 -8.24 16.97
CA LEU A 98 3.85 -8.88 17.28
C LEU A 98 4.95 -7.86 17.57
N LYS A 99 5.00 -6.77 16.80
CA LYS A 99 6.05 -5.76 16.92
C LYS A 99 5.90 -4.87 18.15
N ILE A 100 4.70 -4.39 18.43
CA ILE A 100 4.41 -3.53 19.59
C ILE A 100 4.38 -4.36 20.86
N ASN A 101 3.84 -5.57 20.79
CA ASN A 101 3.78 -6.53 21.89
C ASN A 101 3.19 -5.94 23.17
N ASP A 102 2.06 -5.26 23.04
CA ASP A 102 1.29 -4.69 24.16
C ASP A 102 -0.01 -5.48 24.38
N PRO A 103 -0.06 -6.40 25.37
CA PRO A 103 -1.24 -7.21 25.63
C PRO A 103 -2.40 -6.41 26.24
N SER A 104 -2.18 -5.18 26.70
CA SER A 104 -3.23 -4.33 27.27
C SER A 104 -4.15 -3.72 26.21
N VAL A 105 -3.72 -3.73 24.93
CA VAL A 105 -4.49 -3.18 23.81
C VAL A 105 -4.92 -4.30 22.88
N ASN A 106 -6.19 -4.29 22.49
CA ASN A 106 -6.74 -5.19 21.49
C ASN A 106 -6.90 -4.45 20.16
N TYR A 107 -6.72 -5.15 19.04
CA TYR A 107 -6.83 -4.57 17.72
C TYR A 107 -8.06 -5.11 16.98
N ILE A 108 -8.74 -4.23 16.26
CA ILE A 108 -9.80 -4.57 15.32
C ILE A 108 -9.32 -4.15 13.92
N ALA A 109 -9.44 -5.03 12.96
CA ALA A 109 -9.13 -4.75 11.55
C ALA A 109 -10.37 -4.91 10.69
N THR A 110 -10.59 -3.98 9.76
CA THR A 110 -11.72 -4.05 8.81
C THR A 110 -11.31 -3.56 7.43
N SER A 111 -11.67 -4.32 6.40
CA SER A 111 -11.61 -3.89 5.01
C SER A 111 -12.97 -3.39 4.56
N THR A 112 -12.98 -2.22 3.95
CA THR A 112 -14.21 -1.51 3.54
C THR A 112 -14.18 -1.14 2.05
N GLY A 113 -13.18 -1.62 1.31
CA GLY A 113 -12.99 -1.31 -0.10
C GLY A 113 -14.02 -1.94 -1.02
N VAL A 114 -14.14 -1.38 -2.23
CA VAL A 114 -15.02 -1.87 -3.30
C VAL A 114 -14.25 -1.90 -4.62
N GLY A 115 -14.17 -3.06 -5.24
CA GLY A 115 -13.45 -3.27 -6.51
C GLY A 115 -14.00 -2.41 -7.67
N GLY A 116 -13.10 -2.01 -8.58
CA GLY A 116 -13.47 -1.30 -9.80
C GLY A 116 -14.07 0.09 -9.59
N LYS A 117 -13.60 0.83 -8.59
CA LYS A 117 -14.11 2.18 -8.28
C LYS A 117 -13.01 3.23 -8.40
N THR A 118 -13.41 4.39 -8.91
CA THR A 118 -12.57 5.60 -8.92
C THR A 118 -12.63 6.31 -7.57
N ILE A 119 -11.69 7.24 -7.33
CA ILE A 119 -11.66 8.01 -6.09
C ILE A 119 -12.94 8.83 -5.89
N ASP A 120 -13.50 9.39 -6.95
CA ASP A 120 -14.74 10.16 -6.87
C ASP A 120 -15.94 9.28 -6.50
N GLN A 121 -16.02 8.04 -7.02
CA GLN A 121 -17.06 7.09 -6.64
C GLN A 121 -16.96 6.64 -5.18
N LEU A 122 -15.76 6.59 -4.63
CA LEU A 122 -15.48 6.23 -3.24
C LEU A 122 -15.62 7.42 -2.27
N SER A 123 -15.74 8.65 -2.78
CA SER A 123 -15.79 9.86 -1.96
C SER A 123 -17.13 10.02 -1.25
N LYS A 124 -17.08 10.60 -0.04
CA LYS A 124 -18.25 10.92 0.79
C LYS A 124 -19.28 11.78 0.05
N HIS A 125 -18.79 12.69 -0.80
CA HIS A 125 -19.61 13.66 -1.52
C HIS A 125 -20.01 13.20 -2.93
N CYS A 126 -19.75 11.96 -3.29
CA CYS A 126 -20.26 11.35 -4.51
C CYS A 126 -21.80 11.40 -4.49
N ARG A 127 -22.43 11.62 -5.66
CA ARG A 127 -23.90 11.60 -5.77
C ARG A 127 -24.48 10.26 -5.34
N ASN A 128 -23.79 9.15 -5.65
CA ASN A 128 -24.10 7.84 -5.09
C ASN A 128 -23.30 7.64 -3.80
N LYS A 129 -23.87 8.06 -2.69
CA LYS A 129 -23.22 8.04 -1.37
C LYS A 129 -23.11 6.66 -0.73
N ASN A 130 -23.77 5.65 -1.30
CA ASN A 130 -23.92 4.35 -0.65
C ASN A 130 -22.57 3.64 -0.44
N ILE A 131 -21.60 3.82 -1.34
CA ILE A 131 -20.31 3.12 -1.23
C ILE A 131 -19.57 3.58 0.03
N TYR A 132 -19.45 4.86 0.25
CA TYR A 132 -18.80 5.41 1.45
C TYR A 132 -19.57 5.07 2.73
N GLN A 133 -20.90 5.16 2.69
CA GLN A 133 -21.78 4.88 3.84
C GLN A 133 -21.80 3.39 4.20
N GLU A 134 -21.96 2.50 3.22
CA GLU A 134 -22.10 1.06 3.43
C GLU A 134 -20.76 0.35 3.65
N GLY A 135 -19.66 1.00 3.32
CA GLY A 135 -18.30 0.51 3.57
C GLY A 135 -17.68 1.18 4.80
N PHE A 136 -17.02 2.29 4.56
CA PHE A 136 -16.23 2.98 5.59
C PHE A 136 -17.06 3.40 6.81
N LEU A 137 -18.17 4.10 6.62
CA LEU A 137 -18.99 4.56 7.76
C LEU A 137 -19.62 3.42 8.52
N LYS A 138 -20.07 2.37 7.83
CA LYS A 138 -20.64 1.19 8.51
C LYS A 138 -19.63 0.55 9.47
N ALA A 139 -18.38 0.39 9.03
CA ALA A 139 -17.31 -0.14 9.89
C ALA A 139 -16.99 0.81 11.04
N ALA A 140 -16.90 2.10 10.76
CA ALA A 140 -16.62 3.12 11.76
C ALA A 140 -17.70 3.20 12.84
N PHE A 141 -18.98 3.06 12.50
CA PHE A 141 -20.07 3.00 13.48
C PHE A 141 -20.13 1.70 14.27
N ALA A 142 -19.78 0.58 13.64
CA ALA A 142 -19.89 -0.74 14.28
C ALA A 142 -18.94 -0.89 15.48
N ALA A 143 -17.69 -0.44 15.37
CA ALA A 143 -16.70 -0.65 16.42
C ALA A 143 -17.03 0.04 17.75
N PRO A 144 -17.43 1.32 17.81
CA PRO A 144 -17.85 1.96 19.03
C PRO A 144 -19.11 1.31 19.67
N GLN A 145 -20.05 0.84 18.85
CA GLN A 145 -21.24 0.14 19.35
C GLN A 145 -20.88 -1.19 20.02
N ILE A 146 -19.96 -1.94 19.42
CA ILE A 146 -19.47 -3.20 20.00
C ILE A 146 -18.72 -2.91 21.30
N ALA A 147 -17.82 -1.94 21.31
CA ALA A 147 -17.05 -1.56 22.48
C ALA A 147 -17.95 -1.11 23.64
N ALA A 148 -19.00 -0.33 23.35
CA ALA A 148 -19.96 0.12 24.37
C ALA A 148 -20.67 -1.04 25.07
N LYS A 149 -21.02 -2.11 24.36
CA LYS A 149 -21.63 -3.32 24.94
C LYS A 149 -20.72 -4.06 25.91
N GLU A 150 -19.40 -3.94 25.72
CA GLU A 150 -18.38 -4.56 26.56
C GLU A 150 -17.84 -3.61 27.63
N ASN A 151 -18.38 -2.41 27.78
CA ASN A 151 -17.80 -1.33 28.59
C ASN A 151 -16.33 -1.06 28.26
N ALA A 152 -15.97 -1.20 26.99
CA ALA A 152 -14.63 -0.98 26.46
C ALA A 152 -14.53 0.41 25.80
N THR A 153 -13.30 0.88 25.63
CA THR A 153 -13.00 2.07 24.83
C THR A 153 -12.45 1.64 23.46
N VAL A 154 -12.69 2.45 22.43
CA VAL A 154 -12.14 2.23 21.11
C VAL A 154 -11.72 3.54 20.47
N THR A 155 -10.56 3.53 19.84
CA THR A 155 -10.08 4.60 18.96
C THR A 155 -9.75 4.05 17.59
N CYS A 156 -9.73 4.91 16.58
CA CYS A 156 -9.27 4.58 15.24
C CYS A 156 -8.00 5.40 14.95
N PRO A 157 -6.80 4.85 15.10
CA PRO A 157 -5.56 5.60 14.93
C PRO A 157 -5.08 5.68 13.48
N LEU A 158 -5.62 4.84 12.59
CA LEU A 158 -5.12 4.68 11.23
C LEU A 158 -6.23 4.38 10.25
N VAL A 159 -6.19 5.08 9.13
CA VAL A 159 -6.94 4.76 7.91
C VAL A 159 -5.92 4.52 6.79
N ILE A 160 -6.06 3.41 6.08
CA ILE A 160 -5.23 3.04 4.94
C ILE A 160 -6.04 3.22 3.66
N TRP A 161 -5.40 3.83 2.66
CA TRP A 161 -5.97 4.09 1.34
C TRP A 161 -5.21 3.33 0.26
N MET A 162 -5.89 2.40 -0.43
CA MET A 162 -5.34 1.65 -1.56
C MET A 162 -6.29 1.74 -2.76
N GLN A 163 -6.15 2.82 -3.53
CA GLN A 163 -6.91 3.09 -4.74
C GLN A 163 -6.06 3.94 -5.68
N GLY A 164 -6.28 3.85 -6.97
CA GLY A 164 -5.62 4.71 -7.96
C GLY A 164 -5.56 4.08 -9.33
N GLU A 165 -5.47 2.77 -9.44
CA GLU A 165 -5.34 2.04 -10.69
C GLU A 165 -6.52 2.32 -11.62
N TYR A 166 -7.74 2.30 -11.08
CA TYR A 166 -8.93 2.51 -11.88
C TYR A 166 -9.05 3.93 -12.44
N ASN A 167 -8.44 4.93 -11.77
CA ASN A 167 -8.38 6.30 -12.28
C ASN A 167 -7.45 6.46 -13.50
N TYR A 168 -6.55 5.52 -13.75
CA TYR A 168 -5.81 5.46 -15.01
C TYR A 168 -6.67 4.95 -16.18
N TRP A 169 -7.73 4.18 -15.91
CA TRP A 169 -8.56 3.51 -16.90
C TRP A 169 -9.90 4.20 -17.14
N ALA A 170 -10.53 4.66 -16.07
CA ALA A 170 -11.78 5.38 -16.11
C ALA A 170 -11.49 6.87 -16.17
N ASP A 171 -11.72 7.45 -17.33
CA ASP A 171 -11.74 8.89 -17.46
C ASP A 171 -12.96 9.39 -16.72
N THR A 172 -12.80 9.88 -15.45
CA THR A 172 -13.78 10.81 -15.00
C THR A 172 -14.61 10.58 -13.77
N THR A 173 -14.99 11.70 -13.20
CA THR A 173 -16.12 11.86 -12.31
C THR A 173 -17.47 11.64 -13.00
N ARG A 174 -17.54 11.78 -14.32
CA ARG A 174 -18.79 11.74 -15.12
C ARG A 174 -19.93 12.56 -14.50
N GLY A 175 -19.60 13.69 -13.88
CA GLY A 175 -20.58 14.52 -13.18
C GLY A 175 -21.02 13.97 -11.82
N LEU A 176 -20.34 12.98 -11.26
CA LEU A 176 -20.60 12.47 -9.91
C LEU A 176 -20.22 13.51 -8.84
N LEU A 177 -19.19 14.32 -9.12
CA LEU A 177 -18.79 15.45 -8.31
C LEU A 177 -18.95 16.73 -9.11
N PRO A 178 -19.86 17.64 -8.71
CA PRO A 178 -20.31 18.75 -9.58
C PRO A 178 -19.22 19.76 -9.94
N HIS A 179 -18.14 19.83 -9.21
CA HIS A 179 -17.12 20.87 -9.40
C HIS A 179 -15.75 20.34 -9.88
N ILE A 180 -15.66 19.06 -10.16
CA ILE A 180 -14.41 18.42 -10.62
C ILE A 180 -14.76 17.58 -11.85
N PRO A 181 -14.48 18.08 -13.07
CA PRO A 181 -15.00 17.48 -14.30
C PRO A 181 -14.30 16.17 -14.68
N ASN A 182 -13.02 16.00 -14.44
CA ASN A 182 -12.25 14.81 -14.82
C ASN A 182 -11.23 14.48 -13.76
N VAL A 183 -11.08 13.21 -13.41
CA VAL A 183 -10.13 12.74 -12.38
C VAL A 183 -9.06 11.84 -12.99
N VAL A 184 -8.42 12.32 -14.04
CA VAL A 184 -7.24 11.68 -14.64
C VAL A 184 -5.99 12.50 -14.45
N GLY A 185 -6.11 13.79 -14.18
CA GLY A 185 -5.01 14.69 -13.90
C GLY A 185 -4.45 14.51 -12.49
N LYS A 186 -3.17 14.78 -12.35
CA LYS A 186 -2.48 14.73 -11.06
C LYS A 186 -3.11 15.68 -10.03
N TYR A 187 -3.41 16.91 -10.43
CA TYR A 187 -4.00 17.92 -9.55
C TYR A 187 -5.39 17.51 -9.05
N GLU A 188 -6.25 17.05 -9.95
CA GLU A 188 -7.62 16.66 -9.63
C GLU A 188 -7.66 15.47 -8.68
N TYR A 189 -6.85 14.45 -8.93
CA TYR A 189 -6.75 13.30 -8.05
C TYR A 189 -6.25 13.71 -6.66
N LYS A 190 -5.18 14.50 -6.60
CA LYS A 190 -4.62 15.01 -5.33
C LYS A 190 -5.66 15.80 -4.53
N THR A 191 -6.42 16.67 -5.18
CA THR A 191 -7.48 17.47 -4.55
C THR A 191 -8.56 16.56 -3.94
N LEU A 192 -9.01 15.55 -4.67
CA LEU A 192 -10.01 14.60 -4.17
C LEU A 192 -9.48 13.73 -3.03
N MET A 193 -8.22 13.33 -3.10
CA MET A 193 -7.59 12.53 -2.03
C MET A 193 -7.46 13.32 -0.73
N LEU A 194 -7.05 14.59 -0.81
CA LEU A 194 -7.00 15.48 0.35
C LEU A 194 -8.39 15.70 0.97
N ARG A 195 -9.40 15.89 0.15
CA ARG A 195 -10.80 16.03 0.61
C ARG A 195 -11.27 14.74 1.29
N LEU A 196 -11.03 13.59 0.66
CA LEU A 196 -11.40 12.30 1.23
C LEU A 196 -10.72 12.05 2.58
N LYS A 197 -9.42 12.32 2.67
CA LYS A 197 -8.69 12.24 3.94
C LYS A 197 -9.36 13.08 5.02
N ASN A 198 -9.67 14.33 4.74
CA ASN A 198 -10.30 15.22 5.70
C ASN A 198 -11.69 14.71 6.11
N ASP A 199 -12.49 14.24 5.17
CA ASP A 199 -13.82 13.68 5.46
C ASP A 199 -13.71 12.44 6.37
N MET A 200 -12.82 11.51 6.04
CA MET A 200 -12.61 10.31 6.84
C MET A 200 -12.10 10.63 8.25
N GLN A 201 -11.15 11.54 8.37
CA GLN A 201 -10.63 11.98 9.66
C GLN A 201 -11.70 12.64 10.53
N ASN A 202 -12.49 13.53 9.95
CA ASN A 202 -13.57 14.21 10.67
C ASN A 202 -14.67 13.24 11.11
N ASP A 203 -15.03 12.30 10.25
CA ASP A 203 -16.01 11.26 10.60
C ASP A 203 -15.49 10.35 11.72
N VAL A 204 -14.24 9.94 11.67
CA VAL A 204 -13.64 9.13 12.75
C VAL A 204 -13.65 9.87 14.07
N VAL A 205 -13.19 11.11 14.08
CA VAL A 205 -13.17 11.93 15.30
C VAL A 205 -14.56 12.02 15.94
N SER A 206 -15.58 12.29 15.13
CA SER A 206 -16.95 12.40 15.59
C SER A 206 -17.52 11.06 16.06
N ILE A 207 -17.35 10.00 15.28
CA ILE A 207 -17.95 8.68 15.57
C ILE A 207 -17.31 8.02 16.79
N TYR A 208 -15.97 8.09 16.90
CA TYR A 208 -15.23 7.48 18.02
C TYR A 208 -15.14 8.40 19.24
N ASN A 209 -15.55 9.65 19.11
CA ASN A 209 -15.37 10.67 20.16
C ASN A 209 -13.92 10.71 20.66
N GLN A 210 -12.97 10.70 19.74
CA GLN A 210 -11.54 10.71 20.06
C GLN A 210 -10.91 12.09 19.87
N HIS A 211 -9.80 12.34 20.56
CA HIS A 211 -9.11 13.64 20.57
C HIS A 211 -8.16 13.82 19.40
N SER A 212 -7.74 12.74 18.75
CA SER A 212 -6.79 12.80 17.64
C SER A 212 -7.42 12.27 16.36
N LYS A 213 -7.06 12.87 15.23
CA LYS A 213 -7.39 12.35 13.90
C LYS A 213 -6.60 11.07 13.66
N PRO A 214 -7.13 10.12 12.85
CA PRO A 214 -6.34 8.99 12.40
C PRO A 214 -5.25 9.45 11.43
N LEU A 215 -4.08 8.81 11.49
CA LEU A 215 -3.08 8.92 10.44
C LEU A 215 -3.67 8.36 9.14
N PHE A 216 -3.32 8.96 8.01
CA PHE A 216 -3.70 8.51 6.69
C PHE A 216 -2.47 7.93 5.97
N ILE A 217 -2.49 6.64 5.67
CA ILE A 217 -1.42 5.98 4.91
C ILE A 217 -1.95 5.62 3.53
N THR A 218 -1.27 6.09 2.49
CA THR A 218 -1.50 5.67 1.11
C THR A 218 -0.36 4.79 0.62
N TYR A 219 -0.65 3.90 -0.34
CA TYR A 219 0.38 3.30 -1.15
C TYR A 219 0.70 4.23 -2.33
N GLN A 220 1.67 3.84 -3.17
CA GLN A 220 1.75 4.35 -4.52
C GLN A 220 1.25 3.28 -5.49
N VAL A 221 0.25 3.65 -6.29
CA VAL A 221 -0.24 2.83 -7.38
C VAL A 221 0.89 2.49 -8.34
N GLY A 222 0.90 1.27 -8.85
CA GLY A 222 2.01 0.80 -9.67
C GLY A 222 1.66 -0.37 -10.58
N ALA A 223 2.69 -1.01 -11.09
CA ALA A 223 2.64 -2.15 -11.97
C ALA A 223 1.85 -1.86 -13.27
N GLN A 224 1.40 -2.89 -13.93
CA GLN A 224 0.76 -2.81 -15.25
C GLN A 224 -0.57 -2.05 -15.30
N TYR A 225 -1.13 -1.69 -14.14
CA TYR A 225 -2.35 -0.88 -14.11
C TYR A 225 -2.12 0.62 -14.25
N THR A 226 -0.87 1.06 -14.19
CA THR A 226 -0.53 2.46 -14.45
C THR A 226 -0.51 2.75 -15.95
N ARG A 227 -0.66 4.01 -16.32
CA ARG A 227 -0.66 4.47 -17.72
C ARG A 227 -0.08 5.86 -17.84
N GLY A 228 0.39 6.16 -19.05
CA GLY A 228 0.90 7.48 -19.39
C GLY A 228 2.30 7.74 -18.86
N ARG A 229 3.08 8.48 -19.64
CA ARG A 229 4.48 8.82 -19.31
C ARG A 229 4.58 9.60 -17.99
N THR A 230 3.62 10.48 -17.73
CA THR A 230 3.65 11.40 -16.58
C THR A 230 3.21 10.75 -15.26
N LEU A 231 2.69 9.53 -15.27
CA LEU A 231 2.28 8.77 -14.08
C LEU A 231 1.40 9.58 -13.12
N ASN A 232 0.38 10.25 -13.65
CA ASN A 232 -0.40 11.27 -12.94
C ASN A 232 -0.92 10.83 -11.56
N ILE A 233 -1.45 9.63 -11.45
CA ILE A 233 -2.07 9.16 -10.19
C ILE A 233 -0.99 8.81 -9.15
N GLY A 234 0.03 8.05 -9.54
CA GLY A 234 1.13 7.70 -8.64
C GLY A 234 1.90 8.93 -8.16
N MET A 235 2.11 9.91 -9.04
CA MET A 235 2.73 11.18 -8.69
C MET A 235 1.85 12.01 -7.76
N ALA A 236 0.52 12.00 -7.96
CA ALA A 236 -0.41 12.68 -7.06
C ALA A 236 -0.35 12.12 -5.63
N GLN A 237 -0.29 10.81 -5.49
CA GLN A 237 -0.16 10.15 -4.18
C GLN A 237 1.17 10.50 -3.49
N LEU A 238 2.26 10.48 -4.22
CA LEU A 238 3.58 10.85 -3.70
C LEU A 238 3.62 12.33 -3.26
N GLU A 239 3.17 13.23 -4.12
CA GLU A 239 3.16 14.66 -3.82
C GLU A 239 2.24 15.00 -2.64
N ALA A 240 1.06 14.39 -2.57
CA ALA A 240 0.17 14.59 -1.43
C ALA A 240 0.82 14.20 -0.11
N ALA A 241 1.54 13.09 -0.08
CA ALA A 241 2.30 12.66 1.10
C ALA A 241 3.46 13.62 1.42
N ASN A 242 4.19 14.09 0.42
CA ASN A 242 5.30 15.04 0.62
C ASN A 242 4.82 16.41 1.12
N GLU A 243 3.66 16.87 0.64
CA GLU A 243 3.13 18.20 0.94
C GLU A 243 2.28 18.24 2.23
N THR A 244 1.90 17.10 2.79
CA THR A 244 0.93 17.00 3.88
C THR A 244 1.50 16.18 5.04
N GLU A 245 1.52 16.76 6.24
CA GLU A 245 2.15 16.13 7.41
C GLU A 245 1.50 14.78 7.80
N ASP A 246 0.19 14.69 7.74
CA ASP A 246 -0.58 13.53 8.19
C ASP A 246 -0.95 12.54 7.08
N ILE A 247 -0.31 12.65 5.93
CA ILE A 247 -0.33 11.63 4.88
C ILE A 247 1.05 10.98 4.78
N ILE A 248 1.10 9.67 4.94
CA ILE A 248 2.31 8.88 4.75
C ILE A 248 2.13 8.02 3.49
N CYS A 249 3.12 8.03 2.60
CA CYS A 249 3.22 7.09 1.49
C CYS A 249 4.09 5.91 1.91
N ALA A 250 3.51 4.72 1.96
CA ALA A 250 4.23 3.52 2.36
C ALA A 250 5.17 2.97 1.27
N GLY A 251 5.14 3.56 0.09
CA GLY A 251 5.93 3.14 -1.05
C GLY A 251 5.10 2.46 -2.14
N PRO A 252 5.75 2.07 -3.24
CA PRO A 252 5.09 1.50 -4.40
C PRO A 252 4.66 0.06 -4.14
N VAL A 253 3.63 -0.37 -4.85
CA VAL A 253 3.11 -1.75 -4.77
C VAL A 253 3.78 -2.69 -5.78
N TYR A 254 4.48 -2.17 -6.80
CA TYR A 254 5.02 -2.99 -7.88
C TYR A 254 6.03 -4.06 -7.46
N PRO A 255 6.80 -3.93 -6.36
CA PRO A 255 7.75 -4.98 -5.97
C PRO A 255 7.09 -6.28 -5.50
N MET A 256 5.82 -6.23 -5.11
CA MET A 256 5.10 -7.37 -4.56
C MET A 256 4.73 -8.37 -5.66
N THR A 257 4.65 -9.63 -5.30
CA THR A 257 4.25 -10.68 -6.24
C THR A 257 2.82 -10.51 -6.72
N ASP A 258 2.57 -10.78 -8.00
CA ASP A 258 1.28 -10.58 -8.64
C ASP A 258 0.98 -11.64 -9.71
N ARG A 259 -0.28 -11.67 -10.13
CA ARG A 259 -0.79 -12.53 -11.18
C ARG A 259 -1.36 -11.74 -12.37
N GLY A 260 -0.82 -10.57 -12.63
CA GLY A 260 -1.26 -9.73 -13.72
C GLY A 260 -1.87 -8.40 -13.26
N GLY A 261 -1.31 -7.80 -12.22
CA GLY A 261 -1.67 -6.48 -11.70
C GLY A 261 -2.33 -6.48 -10.33
N HIS A 262 -3.25 -7.42 -10.05
CA HIS A 262 -3.63 -7.72 -8.68
C HIS A 262 -2.55 -8.59 -8.04
N LEU A 263 -2.29 -8.36 -6.76
CA LEU A 263 -1.31 -9.14 -6.02
C LEU A 263 -1.85 -10.55 -5.77
N ASP A 264 -0.95 -11.50 -5.60
CA ASP A 264 -1.31 -12.80 -5.06
C ASP A 264 -1.36 -12.77 -3.52
N ALA A 265 -1.63 -13.89 -2.88
CA ALA A 265 -1.73 -13.94 -1.42
C ALA A 265 -0.43 -13.52 -0.72
N ASN A 266 0.72 -13.97 -1.22
CA ASN A 266 2.02 -13.51 -0.73
C ASN A 266 2.20 -12.00 -0.90
N GLY A 267 1.85 -11.47 -2.06
CA GLY A 267 2.00 -10.05 -2.36
C GLY A 267 1.19 -9.16 -1.44
N TYR A 268 -0.06 -9.50 -1.17
CA TYR A 268 -0.89 -8.76 -0.22
C TYR A 268 -0.37 -8.86 1.22
N ARG A 269 0.07 -10.02 1.63
CA ARG A 269 0.64 -10.23 2.96
C ARG A 269 1.95 -9.47 3.13
N TRP A 270 2.80 -9.51 2.13
CA TRP A 270 4.04 -8.74 2.07
C TRP A 270 3.78 -7.24 2.17
N TYR A 271 2.87 -6.73 1.33
CA TYR A 271 2.54 -5.30 1.36
C TYR A 271 1.85 -4.88 2.67
N GLY A 272 1.06 -5.75 3.27
CA GLY A 272 0.50 -5.52 4.61
C GLY A 272 1.58 -5.24 5.65
N GLU A 273 2.69 -5.96 5.61
CA GLU A 273 3.82 -5.70 6.51
C GLU A 273 4.59 -4.42 6.16
N MET A 274 4.62 -4.02 4.88
CA MET A 274 5.13 -2.69 4.48
C MET A 274 4.28 -1.55 5.07
N LEU A 275 2.96 -1.69 5.03
CA LEU A 275 2.03 -0.73 5.66
C LEU A 275 2.26 -0.64 7.18
N ALA A 276 2.41 -1.78 7.83
CA ALA A 276 2.71 -1.86 9.27
C ALA A 276 4.05 -1.20 9.60
N LYS A 277 5.08 -1.42 8.81
CA LYS A 277 6.39 -0.77 8.98
C LYS A 277 6.26 0.75 8.94
N ALA A 278 5.55 1.28 7.95
CA ALA A 278 5.34 2.73 7.81
C ALA A 278 4.61 3.30 9.03
N TYR A 279 3.55 2.65 9.50
CA TYR A 279 2.83 3.05 10.70
C TYR A 279 3.69 2.96 11.96
N TYR A 280 4.37 1.84 12.16
CA TYR A 280 5.22 1.61 13.33
C TYR A 280 6.32 2.66 13.46
N ARG A 281 7.06 2.92 12.37
CA ARG A 281 8.11 3.95 12.38
C ARG A 281 7.57 5.35 12.63
N THR A 282 6.42 5.67 12.06
CA THR A 282 5.81 6.99 12.18
C THR A 282 5.26 7.23 13.58
N ILE A 283 4.44 6.32 14.09
CA ILE A 283 3.69 6.53 15.34
C ILE A 283 4.45 6.02 16.56
N ILE A 284 4.93 4.79 16.52
CA ILE A 284 5.62 4.18 17.66
C ILE A 284 7.09 4.62 17.72
N GLY A 285 7.78 4.57 16.58
CA GLY A 285 9.19 4.96 16.48
C GLY A 285 9.44 6.46 16.52
N GLY A 286 8.39 7.28 16.37
CA GLY A 286 8.49 8.75 16.45
C GLY A 286 9.23 9.39 15.28
N LYS A 287 9.40 8.67 14.17
CA LYS A 287 10.05 9.19 12.96
C LYS A 287 9.12 8.96 11.74
N PRO A 288 8.41 10.00 11.28
CA PRO A 288 7.50 9.87 10.16
C PRO A 288 8.20 9.27 8.94
N PHE A 289 7.57 8.26 8.35
CA PHE A 289 8.13 7.52 7.22
C PHE A 289 8.07 8.34 5.94
N ILE A 290 9.16 8.36 5.19
CA ILE A 290 9.27 8.97 3.86
C ILE A 290 9.84 7.91 2.91
N PRO A 291 9.17 7.58 1.79
CA PRO A 291 9.65 6.54 0.88
C PRO A 291 10.92 6.93 0.12
N LEU A 292 11.61 5.92 -0.42
CA LEU A 292 12.72 6.14 -1.35
C LEU A 292 12.21 6.85 -2.60
N GLN A 293 12.75 8.02 -2.89
CA GLN A 293 12.32 8.88 -3.98
C GLN A 293 13.45 9.82 -4.44
N PRO A 294 13.42 10.30 -5.68
CA PRO A 294 14.40 11.28 -6.13
C PRO A 294 14.22 12.63 -5.46
N GLU A 295 15.31 13.31 -5.18
CA GLU A 295 15.32 14.69 -4.65
C GLU A 295 16.02 15.69 -5.57
N GLU A 296 16.79 15.21 -6.56
CA GLU A 296 17.49 16.09 -7.49
C GLU A 296 17.78 15.39 -8.82
N LEU A 297 17.48 16.07 -9.92
CA LEU A 297 17.94 15.72 -11.25
C LEU A 297 18.99 16.74 -11.70
N SER A 298 20.07 16.29 -12.32
CA SER A 298 21.08 17.19 -12.86
C SER A 298 21.74 16.65 -14.12
N ARG A 299 22.19 17.58 -14.96
CA ARG A 299 23.13 17.31 -16.04
C ARG A 299 24.52 17.26 -15.44
N THR A 300 25.37 16.36 -15.92
CA THR A 300 26.78 16.30 -15.53
C THR A 300 27.67 16.98 -16.59
N SER A 301 28.98 16.98 -16.37
CA SER A 301 29.92 17.44 -17.37
C SER A 301 29.97 16.55 -18.63
N ASP A 302 29.50 15.29 -18.51
CA ASP A 302 29.29 14.39 -19.63
C ASP A 302 27.95 14.70 -20.30
N SER A 303 27.95 15.14 -21.55
CA SER A 303 26.76 15.51 -22.32
C SER A 303 25.76 14.35 -22.54
N LYS A 304 26.20 13.11 -22.32
CA LYS A 304 25.41 11.88 -22.47
C LYS A 304 24.86 11.35 -21.16
N GLU A 305 25.12 12.01 -20.04
CA GLU A 305 24.82 11.52 -18.71
C GLU A 305 23.82 12.41 -17.96
N ILE A 306 22.87 11.76 -17.27
CA ILE A 306 21.97 12.37 -16.30
C ILE A 306 22.24 11.75 -14.94
N LYS A 307 22.29 12.58 -13.92
CA LYS A 307 22.44 12.19 -12.52
C LYS A 307 21.14 12.40 -11.78
N ILE A 308 20.70 11.39 -11.03
CA ILE A 308 19.50 11.45 -10.19
C ILE A 308 19.92 11.12 -8.77
N CYS A 309 19.80 12.06 -7.86
CA CYS A 309 20.07 11.83 -6.43
C CYS A 309 18.78 11.58 -5.68
N PHE A 310 18.82 10.66 -4.73
CA PHE A 310 17.67 10.14 -4.00
C PHE A 310 17.74 10.50 -2.52
N ARG A 311 16.57 10.71 -1.94
CA ARG A 311 16.41 10.62 -0.50
C ARG A 311 16.28 9.14 -0.14
N VAL A 312 17.30 8.60 0.50
CA VAL A 312 17.43 7.18 0.79
C VAL A 312 17.08 6.91 2.25
N PRO A 313 16.00 6.18 2.55
CA PRO A 313 15.62 5.87 3.94
C PRO A 313 16.71 5.12 4.70
N VAL A 314 17.26 4.07 4.11
CA VAL A 314 18.36 3.27 4.70
C VAL A 314 19.40 2.97 3.62
N LYS A 315 20.56 3.58 3.74
CA LYS A 315 21.68 3.40 2.79
C LYS A 315 22.28 1.99 2.91
N PRO A 316 22.90 1.48 1.83
CA PRO A 316 23.10 2.07 0.51
C PRO A 316 21.95 1.80 -0.46
N LEU A 317 21.92 2.53 -1.59
CA LEU A 317 21.13 2.18 -2.76
C LEU A 317 21.66 0.89 -3.40
N VAL A 318 20.74 0.07 -3.89
CA VAL A 318 21.06 -1.20 -4.55
C VAL A 318 20.23 -1.33 -5.84
N LEU A 319 20.88 -1.71 -6.93
CA LEU A 319 20.22 -2.21 -8.11
C LEU A 319 19.95 -3.71 -7.90
N ASP A 320 18.67 -4.05 -7.71
CA ASP A 320 18.22 -5.38 -7.33
C ASP A 320 17.33 -5.95 -8.42
N ASP A 321 17.87 -6.86 -9.21
CA ASP A 321 17.20 -7.55 -10.30
C ASP A 321 16.88 -9.03 -9.95
N TYR A 322 16.80 -9.35 -8.67
CA TYR A 322 16.55 -10.69 -8.17
C TYR A 322 15.38 -10.77 -7.17
N THR A 323 15.22 -9.81 -6.25
CA THR A 323 14.03 -9.73 -5.38
C THR A 323 12.78 -9.46 -6.22
N THR A 324 12.91 -8.61 -7.23
CA THR A 324 11.91 -8.37 -8.26
C THR A 324 12.43 -8.81 -9.63
N GLU A 325 11.52 -9.02 -10.58
CA GLU A 325 11.87 -9.39 -11.94
C GLU A 325 12.86 -8.37 -12.55
N LYS A 326 13.88 -8.90 -13.22
CA LYS A 326 14.84 -8.07 -13.93
C LYS A 326 14.16 -7.26 -15.04
N ILE A 327 14.31 -5.95 -14.96
CA ILE A 327 13.76 -4.99 -15.93
C ILE A 327 14.91 -4.36 -16.71
N LYS A 328 14.70 -4.18 -18.00
CA LYS A 328 15.68 -3.50 -18.87
C LYS A 328 16.00 -2.11 -18.30
N ASP A 329 17.29 -1.76 -18.28
CA ASP A 329 17.79 -0.49 -17.74
C ASP A 329 17.30 -0.22 -16.29
N TYR A 330 17.02 -1.30 -15.56
CA TYR A 330 16.52 -1.28 -14.19
C TYR A 330 15.21 -0.51 -13.97
N GLY A 331 14.48 -0.25 -15.06
CA GLY A 331 13.21 0.49 -15.04
C GLY A 331 13.32 1.98 -15.32
N PHE A 332 14.50 2.47 -15.68
CA PHE A 332 14.72 3.85 -16.09
C PHE A 332 14.48 4.05 -17.58
N ALA A 333 13.89 5.19 -17.92
CA ALA A 333 13.76 5.66 -19.29
C ALA A 333 14.10 7.13 -19.38
N ILE A 334 14.82 7.51 -20.44
CA ILE A 334 15.22 8.88 -20.72
C ILE A 334 14.66 9.31 -22.07
N TYR A 335 14.10 10.52 -22.09
CA TYR A 335 13.64 11.18 -23.32
C TYR A 335 14.37 12.48 -23.49
N ASN A 336 14.79 12.76 -24.73
CA ASN A 336 15.39 14.04 -25.11
C ASN A 336 14.50 14.70 -26.16
N ASP A 337 13.97 15.89 -25.85
CA ASP A 337 12.95 16.56 -26.67
C ASP A 337 11.78 15.63 -27.06
N GLY A 338 11.32 14.84 -26.11
CA GLY A 338 10.21 13.92 -26.26
C GLY A 338 10.54 12.58 -26.95
N ILE A 339 11.79 12.38 -27.37
CA ILE A 339 12.23 11.17 -28.08
C ILE A 339 12.95 10.23 -27.12
N ARG A 340 12.52 8.97 -27.05
CA ARG A 340 13.15 7.93 -26.23
C ARG A 340 14.61 7.74 -26.60
N GLN A 341 15.50 7.78 -25.61
CA GLN A 341 16.93 7.60 -25.77
C GLN A 341 17.37 6.18 -25.38
N LYS A 342 18.36 5.66 -26.13
CA LYS A 342 18.98 4.39 -25.77
C LYS A 342 19.92 4.62 -24.59
N ILE A 343 19.68 3.91 -23.50
CA ILE A 343 20.53 3.88 -22.32
C ILE A 343 21.63 2.86 -22.54
N THR A 344 22.89 3.24 -22.28
CA THR A 344 24.06 2.38 -22.40
C THR A 344 24.60 1.92 -21.05
N ASP A 345 24.34 2.67 -19.98
CA ASP A 345 24.78 2.32 -18.64
C ASP A 345 23.87 2.94 -17.56
N VAL A 346 23.64 2.19 -16.49
CA VAL A 346 22.99 2.64 -15.26
C VAL A 346 23.84 2.17 -14.09
N LYS A 347 24.32 3.11 -13.28
CA LYS A 347 25.13 2.77 -12.11
C LYS A 347 24.77 3.59 -10.90
N VAL A 348 24.94 3.00 -9.73
CA VAL A 348 24.76 3.64 -8.43
C VAL A 348 26.11 4.10 -7.90
N LYS A 349 26.16 5.35 -7.45
CA LYS A 349 27.29 5.89 -6.72
C LYS A 349 26.79 6.77 -5.57
N GLY A 350 27.03 6.33 -4.35
CA GLY A 350 26.46 6.97 -3.15
C GLY A 350 24.93 6.92 -3.19
N ASP A 351 24.29 8.05 -2.97
CA ASP A 351 22.84 8.19 -3.00
C ASP A 351 22.29 8.56 -4.39
N CYS A 352 23.11 8.45 -5.44
CA CYS A 352 22.76 8.88 -6.77
C CYS A 352 22.85 7.74 -7.78
N VAL A 353 22.01 7.85 -8.80
CA VAL A 353 22.02 7.00 -9.99
C VAL A 353 22.53 7.83 -11.16
N TYR A 354 23.49 7.29 -11.91
CA TYR A 354 24.05 7.88 -13.10
C TYR A 354 23.59 7.09 -14.31
N ILE A 355 22.92 7.74 -15.24
CA ILE A 355 22.37 7.13 -16.44
C ILE A 355 23.07 7.73 -17.65
N THR A 356 23.75 6.89 -18.43
CA THR A 356 24.43 7.27 -19.65
C THR A 356 23.63 6.80 -20.86
N CYS A 357 23.45 7.68 -21.83
CA CYS A 357 22.79 7.38 -23.10
C CYS A 357 23.79 7.32 -24.24
N GLU A 358 23.39 6.77 -25.38
CA GLU A 358 24.24 6.65 -26.57
C GLU A 358 24.53 8.01 -27.19
N LYS A 359 23.55 8.93 -27.16
CA LYS A 359 23.63 10.26 -27.81
C LYS A 359 23.66 11.37 -26.78
N ASP A 360 24.09 12.55 -27.20
CA ASP A 360 24.05 13.76 -26.39
C ASP A 360 22.63 14.13 -25.97
N LEU A 361 22.49 14.57 -24.73
CA LEU A 361 21.23 14.95 -24.10
C LEU A 361 21.16 16.48 -24.02
N SER A 362 21.04 17.15 -25.16
CA SER A 362 21.10 18.63 -25.24
C SER A 362 19.74 19.32 -25.14
N GLY A 363 18.64 18.59 -25.32
CA GLY A 363 17.30 19.13 -25.29
C GLY A 363 16.67 19.13 -23.89
N ALA A 364 15.34 19.24 -23.85
CA ALA A 364 14.57 19.01 -22.64
C ALA A 364 14.59 17.52 -22.30
N ILE A 365 14.92 17.17 -21.06
CA ILE A 365 15.05 15.80 -20.59
C ILE A 365 13.84 15.43 -19.75
N GLU A 366 13.21 14.31 -20.10
CA GLU A 366 12.22 13.65 -19.27
C GLU A 366 12.80 12.35 -18.74
N VAL A 367 12.63 12.10 -17.45
CA VAL A 367 13.06 10.87 -16.79
C VAL A 367 11.86 10.18 -16.21
N THR A 368 11.69 8.90 -16.54
CA THR A 368 10.73 8.03 -15.89
C THR A 368 11.42 6.87 -15.19
N TYR A 369 10.82 6.38 -14.13
CA TYR A 369 11.21 5.15 -13.46
C TYR A 369 9.96 4.34 -13.12
N ALA A 370 10.03 3.04 -13.39
CA ALA A 370 8.92 2.11 -13.20
C ALA A 370 7.64 2.55 -13.94
N GLY A 371 7.81 3.13 -15.13
CA GLY A 371 6.71 3.54 -15.99
C GLY A 371 6.02 2.36 -16.64
N ALA A 372 4.69 2.42 -16.74
CA ALA A 372 3.91 1.34 -17.30
C ALA A 372 4.11 1.17 -18.81
N ASP A 373 4.23 2.29 -19.53
CA ASP A 373 4.37 2.27 -20.99
C ASP A 373 5.71 1.67 -21.44
N GLU A 374 6.75 1.83 -20.62
CA GLU A 374 8.09 1.32 -20.94
C GLU A 374 8.35 -0.07 -20.32
N PHE A 375 7.96 -0.27 -19.07
CA PHE A 375 8.41 -1.43 -18.28
C PHE A 375 7.28 -2.11 -17.48
N LYS A 376 6.04 -1.98 -17.90
CA LYS A 376 4.87 -2.56 -17.22
C LYS A 376 4.78 -2.14 -15.74
N GLY A 377 5.30 -0.95 -15.43
CA GLY A 377 5.25 -0.39 -14.10
C GLY A 377 6.22 -1.00 -13.08
N HIS A 378 7.33 -1.59 -13.52
CA HIS A 378 8.31 -2.23 -12.64
C HIS A 378 9.70 -1.58 -12.73
N GLY A 379 10.51 -1.77 -11.70
CA GLY A 379 11.87 -1.28 -11.61
C GLY A 379 12.69 -2.04 -10.56
N ASN A 380 14.00 -1.76 -10.50
CA ASN A 380 14.94 -2.57 -9.72
C ASN A 380 15.80 -1.74 -8.74
N LEU A 381 15.42 -0.52 -8.41
CA LEU A 381 16.15 0.31 -7.47
C LEU A 381 15.52 0.24 -6.07
N ARG A 382 16.33 -0.09 -5.06
CA ARG A 382 15.90 -0.14 -3.67
C ARG A 382 16.95 0.40 -2.70
N ASP A 383 16.54 0.61 -1.49
CA ASP A 383 17.44 0.84 -0.37
C ASP A 383 17.90 -0.47 0.29
N SER A 384 18.48 -0.38 1.47
CA SER A 384 18.99 -1.53 2.24
C SER A 384 18.32 -1.65 3.60
N ASP A 385 17.03 -1.37 3.66
CA ASP A 385 16.25 -1.46 4.89
C ASP A 385 16.14 -2.91 5.36
N ASP A 386 16.71 -3.20 6.51
CA ASP A 386 16.72 -4.51 7.14
C ASP A 386 15.57 -4.76 8.12
N TYR A 387 14.56 -3.91 8.11
CA TYR A 387 13.37 -4.09 8.94
C TYR A 387 12.74 -5.45 8.67
N GLU A 388 12.52 -6.24 9.73
CA GLU A 388 12.14 -7.64 9.60
C GLU A 388 10.63 -7.84 9.48
N ALA A 389 10.23 -8.67 8.51
CA ALA A 389 8.88 -9.20 8.41
C ALA A 389 8.68 -10.37 9.38
N TYR A 390 7.45 -10.56 9.84
CA TYR A 390 7.06 -11.74 10.64
C TYR A 390 6.59 -12.89 9.77
N TYR A 391 6.09 -12.60 8.57
CA TYR A 391 5.61 -13.62 7.64
C TYR A 391 6.68 -13.96 6.60
N THR A 392 6.61 -15.19 6.13
CA THR A 392 7.54 -15.76 5.17
C THR A 392 6.87 -15.97 3.82
N TYR A 393 7.69 -15.98 2.76
CA TYR A 393 7.22 -16.28 1.41
C TYR A 393 6.87 -17.78 1.31
N ILE A 394 5.66 -18.06 0.86
CA ILE A 394 5.10 -19.43 0.79
C ILE A 394 5.08 -19.90 -0.66
N ASP A 395 5.54 -21.13 -0.91
CA ASP A 395 5.28 -21.82 -2.18
C ASP A 395 3.83 -22.32 -2.19
N GLN A 396 2.97 -21.65 -2.95
CA GLN A 396 1.57 -22.04 -3.05
C GLN A 396 1.35 -23.28 -3.97
N ASP A 397 2.38 -23.72 -4.66
CA ASP A 397 2.38 -24.98 -5.40
C ASP A 397 3.08 -26.13 -4.65
N GLU A 398 3.35 -25.93 -3.36
CA GLU A 398 3.95 -26.95 -2.49
C GLU A 398 3.11 -28.22 -2.48
N LYS A 399 3.81 -29.36 -2.47
CA LYS A 399 3.20 -30.70 -2.39
C LYS A 399 3.49 -31.37 -1.07
N ASN A 400 2.51 -32.12 -0.58
CA ASN A 400 2.67 -33.07 0.49
C ASN A 400 3.57 -34.23 0.07
N SER A 401 4.02 -35.05 1.03
CA SER A 401 4.86 -36.22 0.77
C SER A 401 4.20 -37.27 -0.12
N ASP A 402 2.87 -37.30 -0.17
CA ASP A 402 2.08 -38.19 -1.04
C ASP A 402 1.87 -37.64 -2.47
N GLY A 403 2.45 -36.48 -2.78
CA GLY A 403 2.34 -35.82 -4.09
C GLY A 403 1.09 -34.97 -4.29
N THR A 404 0.18 -34.89 -3.32
CA THR A 404 -0.96 -33.96 -3.34
C THR A 404 -0.52 -32.54 -3.03
N PHE A 405 -1.25 -31.56 -3.55
CA PHE A 405 -0.96 -30.16 -3.25
C PHE A 405 -1.42 -29.76 -1.84
N VAL A 406 -0.62 -28.95 -1.16
CA VAL A 406 -0.99 -28.38 0.14
C VAL A 406 -2.20 -27.46 0.01
N PHE A 407 -2.22 -26.63 -1.02
CA PHE A 407 -3.34 -25.74 -1.32
C PHE A 407 -4.21 -26.30 -2.43
N ALA A 408 -5.53 -26.22 -2.26
CA ALA A 408 -6.47 -26.60 -3.28
C ALA A 408 -6.36 -25.70 -4.52
N ARG A 409 -6.57 -26.28 -5.69
CA ARG A 409 -6.50 -25.58 -6.98
C ARG A 409 -7.46 -26.18 -8.00
N ASP A 410 -7.76 -25.36 -8.98
CA ASP A 410 -8.61 -25.75 -10.10
C ASP A 410 -7.81 -26.40 -11.22
N LYS A 411 -8.52 -27.02 -12.15
CA LYS A 411 -7.97 -27.55 -13.40
C LYS A 411 -8.42 -26.69 -14.57
N ASP A 412 -7.54 -26.54 -15.56
CA ASP A 412 -7.88 -25.92 -16.83
C ASP A 412 -8.76 -26.83 -17.68
N LYS A 413 -9.17 -26.34 -18.85
CA LYS A 413 -9.99 -27.09 -19.80
C LYS A 413 -9.33 -28.39 -20.32
N ASN A 414 -8.01 -28.51 -20.18
CA ASN A 414 -7.24 -29.69 -20.61
C ASN A 414 -6.98 -30.66 -19.44
N GLY A 415 -7.54 -30.40 -18.25
CA GLY A 415 -7.36 -31.22 -17.06
C GLY A 415 -6.05 -30.99 -16.29
N ASN A 416 -5.27 -30.00 -16.67
CA ASN A 416 -4.03 -29.64 -15.96
C ASN A 416 -4.33 -28.71 -14.79
N TYR A 417 -3.65 -28.90 -13.66
CA TYR A 417 -3.76 -28.01 -12.52
C TYR A 417 -3.26 -26.60 -12.85
N VAL A 418 -4.05 -25.60 -12.50
CA VAL A 418 -3.67 -24.19 -12.63
C VAL A 418 -2.65 -23.87 -11.54
N THR A 419 -1.49 -23.29 -11.90
CA THR A 419 -0.50 -22.84 -10.92
C THR A 419 -1.04 -21.68 -10.10
N LEU A 420 -0.72 -21.66 -8.80
CA LEU A 420 -0.99 -20.54 -7.91
C LEU A 420 0.24 -19.61 -7.77
N ARG A 421 1.36 -19.97 -8.39
CA ARG A 421 2.56 -19.14 -8.38
C ARG A 421 2.33 -17.83 -9.13
N PRO A 422 2.95 -16.74 -8.66
CA PRO A 422 2.91 -15.45 -9.34
C PRO A 422 3.69 -15.47 -10.66
N ASN A 423 3.64 -14.36 -11.40
CA ASN A 423 4.39 -14.20 -12.64
C ASN A 423 5.90 -14.27 -12.44
N TYR A 424 6.39 -13.77 -11.31
CA TYR A 424 7.79 -13.84 -10.89
C TYR A 424 7.85 -14.16 -9.40
N GLU A 425 8.73 -15.08 -9.02
CA GLU A 425 8.98 -15.41 -7.62
C GLU A 425 10.25 -14.73 -7.11
N PRO A 426 10.21 -14.08 -5.93
CA PRO A 426 11.36 -13.37 -5.39
C PRO A 426 12.54 -14.31 -5.12
N ARG A 427 13.75 -13.84 -5.43
CA ARG A 427 14.99 -14.57 -5.27
C ARG A 427 15.96 -13.81 -4.38
N ASP A 428 16.90 -14.52 -3.79
CA ASP A 428 18.06 -13.91 -3.16
C ASP A 428 19.15 -13.58 -4.21
N LYS A 429 20.24 -12.95 -3.75
CA LYS A 429 21.36 -12.58 -4.61
C LYS A 429 22.02 -13.77 -5.28
N SER A 430 21.92 -14.96 -4.69
CA SER A 430 22.46 -16.20 -5.24
C SER A 430 21.52 -16.87 -6.26
N GLY A 431 20.32 -16.31 -6.48
CA GLY A 431 19.36 -16.80 -7.44
C GLY A 431 18.36 -17.83 -6.89
N ASN A 432 18.38 -18.11 -5.59
CA ASN A 432 17.44 -19.04 -4.93
C ASN A 432 16.12 -18.34 -4.61
N ILE A 433 14.99 -18.97 -4.91
CA ILE A 433 13.68 -18.49 -4.49
C ILE A 433 13.63 -18.48 -2.95
N ILE A 434 13.05 -17.42 -2.37
CA ILE A 434 13.09 -17.20 -0.92
C ILE A 434 12.02 -17.99 -0.14
N TYR A 435 11.63 -19.18 -0.60
CA TYR A 435 10.64 -20.00 0.11
C TYR A 435 10.99 -20.20 1.59
N GLY A 436 10.00 -19.97 2.46
CA GLY A 436 10.15 -20.14 3.91
C GLY A 436 10.97 -19.06 4.60
N ARG A 437 11.44 -18.05 3.88
CA ARG A 437 12.18 -16.93 4.44
C ARG A 437 11.31 -15.68 4.56
N PRO A 438 11.58 -14.80 5.54
CA PRO A 438 10.83 -13.56 5.72
C PRO A 438 10.80 -12.71 4.46
N TYR A 439 9.67 -12.06 4.21
CA TYR A 439 9.60 -11.07 3.14
C TYR A 439 10.65 -9.99 3.34
N PRO A 440 11.45 -9.64 2.32
CA PRO A 440 12.34 -8.49 2.42
C PRO A 440 11.52 -7.21 2.40
N LEU A 441 11.62 -6.40 3.46
CA LEU A 441 10.89 -5.15 3.57
C LEU A 441 11.73 -3.94 3.13
N TYR A 442 12.54 -4.12 2.08
CA TYR A 442 13.25 -3.03 1.44
C TYR A 442 12.31 -1.94 0.93
N ASN A 443 12.78 -0.72 0.93
CA ASN A 443 12.08 0.37 0.27
C ASN A 443 12.54 0.43 -1.19
N PHE A 444 11.71 -0.10 -2.09
CA PHE A 444 11.89 0.13 -3.52
C PHE A 444 11.51 1.56 -3.85
N SER A 445 12.21 2.16 -4.83
CA SER A 445 11.90 3.52 -5.24
C SER A 445 10.47 3.63 -5.73
N VAL A 446 9.82 4.73 -5.36
CA VAL A 446 8.56 5.11 -5.97
C VAL A 446 8.72 5.18 -7.49
N ALA A 447 7.66 4.87 -8.23
CA ALA A 447 7.58 5.19 -9.65
C ALA A 447 7.51 6.72 -9.79
N PHE A 448 8.19 7.29 -10.79
CA PHE A 448 8.21 8.74 -10.95
C PHE A 448 8.39 9.19 -12.39
N TYR A 449 7.99 10.43 -12.62
CA TYR A 449 8.23 11.22 -13.80
C TYR A 449 8.71 12.60 -13.39
N TYR A 450 9.83 13.04 -13.94
CA TYR A 450 10.33 14.42 -13.77
C TYR A 450 10.92 14.93 -15.07
N LYS A 451 10.91 16.25 -15.22
CA LYS A 451 11.39 16.95 -16.39
C LYS A 451 12.49 17.95 -16.01
N LEU A 452 13.54 17.98 -16.83
CA LEU A 452 14.61 18.97 -16.76
C LEU A 452 14.59 19.76 -18.07
N ASP A 453 14.21 21.04 -18.02
CA ASP A 453 14.06 21.86 -19.19
C ASP A 453 15.41 22.08 -19.91
N LYS A 454 15.34 22.38 -21.22
CA LYS A 454 16.52 22.68 -22.01
C LYS A 454 17.33 23.82 -21.37
N GLY A 455 18.66 23.62 -21.27
CA GLY A 455 19.57 24.61 -20.68
C GLY A 455 19.54 24.68 -19.13
N VAL A 456 18.64 23.99 -18.50
CA VAL A 456 18.59 23.89 -17.04
C VAL A 456 19.52 22.79 -16.57
N LYS A 457 20.49 23.11 -15.72
CA LYS A 457 21.49 22.15 -15.24
C LYS A 457 21.01 21.27 -14.11
N LYS A 458 20.10 21.79 -13.27
CA LYS A 458 19.67 21.13 -12.04
C LYS A 458 18.21 21.44 -11.74
N TYR A 459 17.48 20.42 -11.31
CA TYR A 459 16.12 20.53 -10.79
C TYR A 459 16.05 19.86 -9.44
N ARG A 460 15.68 20.62 -8.42
CA ARG A 460 15.49 20.11 -7.05
C ARG A 460 14.02 19.84 -6.78
N ILE A 461 13.76 18.66 -6.24
CA ILE A 461 12.42 18.26 -5.78
C ILE A 461 12.37 18.54 -4.29
N HIS A 462 11.46 19.43 -3.89
CA HIS A 462 11.31 19.77 -2.48
C HIS A 462 10.58 18.65 -1.75
N ILE A 463 11.30 17.98 -0.83
CA ILE A 463 10.76 16.96 0.07
C ILE A 463 10.94 17.48 1.48
N PRO A 464 9.89 18.06 2.12
CA PRO A 464 9.98 18.54 3.48
C PRO A 464 10.34 17.40 4.45
N GLU A 465 11.24 17.64 5.37
CA GLU A 465 11.45 16.73 6.48
C GLU A 465 10.21 16.68 7.36
N LYS A 466 9.77 15.46 7.65
CA LYS A 466 8.64 15.23 8.54
C LYS A 466 9.11 15.05 9.97
N ASP A 467 8.43 15.72 10.88
CA ASP A 467 8.74 15.74 12.29
C ASP A 467 7.55 15.23 13.10
N LYS A 468 7.81 14.34 14.07
CA LYS A 468 6.75 13.74 14.89
C LYS A 468 5.97 14.80 15.68
N SER A 469 6.63 15.84 16.17
CA SER A 469 5.95 16.91 16.92
C SER A 469 5.00 17.73 16.04
N LYS A 470 5.38 17.99 14.79
CA LYS A 470 4.49 18.62 13.80
C LYS A 470 3.32 17.71 13.43
N LEU A 471 3.59 16.43 13.24
CA LEU A 471 2.55 15.44 12.97
C LEU A 471 1.55 15.39 14.14
N ASP A 472 2.00 15.31 15.37
CA ASP A 472 1.14 15.27 16.55
C ASP A 472 0.24 16.50 16.64
N LYS A 473 0.76 17.69 16.34
CA LYS A 473 -0.05 18.92 16.30
C LYS A 473 -1.13 18.90 15.23
N VAL A 474 -0.82 18.35 14.04
CA VAL A 474 -1.78 18.25 12.94
C VAL A 474 -2.87 17.22 13.25
N LEU A 475 -2.52 16.13 13.93
CA LEU A 475 -3.47 15.10 14.33
C LEU A 475 -4.32 15.51 15.54
N GLU A 476 -3.83 16.41 16.40
CA GLU A 476 -4.63 16.93 17.52
C GLU A 476 -5.83 17.73 17.01
N ILE A 477 -6.94 17.57 17.75
CA ILE A 477 -8.12 18.39 17.53
C ILE A 477 -8.02 19.56 18.49
N ASN A 478 -7.88 20.76 17.94
CA ASN A 478 -7.93 21.97 18.72
C ASN A 478 -9.26 22.03 19.46
N LYS A 479 -9.19 22.10 20.79
CA LYS A 479 -10.34 22.33 21.67
C LYS A 479 -10.88 23.74 21.50
#